data_6b10a962032701040bbfe5eeeb2855b5
#
_entry.id   6b10a962032701040bbfe5eeeb2855b5
#
_cell.length_a   1.000
_cell.length_b   1.000
_cell.length_c   1.000
_cell.angle_alpha   90.00
_cell.angle_beta   90.00
_cell.angle_gamma   90.00
#
_symmetry.space_group_name_H-M   'P 1'
#
loop_
_entity.id
_entity.type
_entity.pdbx_description
1 polymer ?
#
loop_
_entity_poly.entity_id
_entity_poly.type
_entity_poly.pdbx_seq_one_letter_code
_entity_poly.pdbx_strand_id
1 'polypeptide(L)'
;MQRYLGKKNFPFIKLSSRIISDYPGKLLASIEAYEEIVASARKKQAETGSKLLWGTANVFGHARYMNGAATNPDFDVVARAAVQIKNALDATIALGGENYVFWGGREGYMSLLNTDQKREKNHLALLLAKARDYARSQGFKGTFLIEPKPMEPMKHQYDADTETVIGFLKAHGLDKDFKVNIEVNHATLAGHSKKVNFRWKICGNMRSLTENPNKPAVNKNYTKQ
;
A
#
# COMPACT_ATOMS: atom_id res chain seq x y z
N MET A 1 -4.36 -0.91 20.72
CA MET A 1 -5.16 -1.06 19.51
C MET A 1 -6.63 -1.38 19.79
N GLN A 2 -6.98 -2.16 20.81
CA GLN A 2 -8.37 -2.46 21.20
C GLN A 2 -9.22 -1.29 21.74
N ARG A 3 -8.62 -0.22 22.26
CA ARG A 3 -9.35 0.94 22.81
C ARG A 3 -10.02 1.86 21.78
N TYR A 4 -9.68 1.73 20.49
CA TYR A 4 -10.27 2.55 19.42
C TYR A 4 -11.47 1.90 18.74
N LEU A 5 -11.72 0.62 18.95
CA LEU A 5 -12.85 -0.11 18.36
C LEU A 5 -14.18 0.10 19.09
N GLY A 6 -14.17 0.74 20.27
CA GLY A 6 -15.38 1.00 21.08
C GLY A 6 -16.16 2.27 20.73
N LYS A 7 -15.73 3.09 19.79
CA LYS A 7 -16.49 4.29 19.37
C LYS A 7 -17.21 4.03 18.05
N LYS A 8 -18.52 4.10 18.11
CA LYS A 8 -19.55 3.76 17.09
C LYS A 8 -19.44 4.46 15.72
N ASN A 9 -18.31 5.01 15.28
CA ASN A 9 -18.21 5.80 14.06
C ASN A 9 -16.87 5.64 13.29
N PHE A 10 -16.36 4.43 13.12
CA PHE A 10 -15.32 4.19 12.11
C PHE A 10 -15.92 3.38 10.96
N PRO A 11 -16.36 4.05 9.86
CA PRO A 11 -17.00 3.38 8.74
C PRO A 11 -16.02 2.64 7.80
N PHE A 12 -14.75 2.50 8.17
CA PHE A 12 -13.71 1.96 7.28
C PHE A 12 -12.94 0.81 7.92
N ILE A 13 -12.74 -0.24 7.14
CA ILE A 13 -11.92 -1.42 7.48
C ILE A 13 -10.69 -1.43 6.57
N LYS A 14 -9.54 -1.77 7.15
CA LYS A 14 -8.32 -2.12 6.42
C LYS A 14 -8.33 -3.62 6.16
N LEU A 15 -8.36 -4.03 4.90
CA LEU A 15 -8.17 -5.41 4.50
C LEU A 15 -6.67 -5.63 4.24
N SER A 16 -5.99 -6.27 5.17
CA SER A 16 -4.61 -6.72 4.95
C SER A 16 -4.65 -8.05 4.22
N SER A 17 -3.94 -8.14 3.10
CA SER A 17 -3.76 -9.37 2.33
C SER A 17 -3.02 -10.47 3.10
N ARG A 18 -2.58 -10.22 4.34
CA ARG A 18 -1.99 -11.25 5.19
C ARG A 18 -2.92 -12.46 5.34
N ILE A 19 -4.23 -12.20 5.36
CA ILE A 19 -5.26 -13.24 5.41
C ILE A 19 -5.36 -13.99 4.07
N ILE A 20 -5.06 -13.32 2.94
CA ILE A 20 -5.24 -13.85 1.58
C ILE A 20 -3.94 -14.47 1.04
N SER A 21 -2.76 -14.02 1.49
CA SER A 21 -1.47 -14.39 0.90
C SER A 21 -0.70 -15.48 1.64
N ASP A 22 -1.01 -15.74 2.90
CA ASP A 22 -0.23 -16.66 3.76
C ASP A 22 -0.80 -18.08 3.80
N TYR A 23 -1.72 -18.42 2.89
CA TYR A 23 -2.27 -19.77 2.83
C TYR A 23 -1.24 -20.71 2.17
N PRO A 24 -0.64 -21.66 2.91
CA PRO A 24 0.27 -22.64 2.35
C PRO A 24 -0.57 -23.73 1.68
N GLY A 25 -0.74 -23.68 0.38
CA GLY A 25 -1.51 -24.69 -0.29
C GLY A 25 -1.50 -24.56 -1.81
N LYS A 26 -1.95 -25.62 -2.46
CA LYS A 26 -2.10 -25.68 -3.92
C LYS A 26 -2.91 -24.49 -4.44
N LEU A 27 -2.61 -24.02 -5.64
CA LEU A 27 -3.23 -22.83 -6.27
C LEU A 27 -4.78 -22.83 -6.19
N LEU A 28 -5.42 -23.98 -6.28
CA LEU A 28 -6.87 -24.13 -6.14
C LEU A 28 -7.38 -23.83 -4.72
N ALA A 29 -6.72 -24.35 -3.69
CA ALA A 29 -7.09 -24.09 -2.30
C ALA A 29 -6.90 -22.60 -1.94
N SER A 30 -6.02 -21.86 -2.61
CA SER A 30 -5.85 -20.42 -2.41
C SER A 30 -6.97 -19.60 -3.07
N ILE A 31 -7.61 -20.09 -4.11
CA ILE A 31 -8.75 -19.44 -4.77
C ILE A 31 -10.03 -19.61 -3.93
N GLU A 32 -10.31 -20.83 -3.46
CA GLU A 32 -11.45 -21.11 -2.58
C GLU A 32 -11.37 -20.31 -1.28
N ALA A 33 -10.21 -20.31 -0.62
CA ALA A 33 -9.99 -19.52 0.60
C ALA A 33 -10.12 -18.00 0.34
N TYR A 34 -9.73 -17.52 -0.84
CA TYR A 34 -9.93 -16.14 -1.25
C TYR A 34 -11.42 -15.78 -1.33
N GLU A 35 -12.22 -16.62 -1.98
CA GLU A 35 -13.66 -16.39 -2.13
C GLU A 35 -14.38 -16.41 -0.77
N GLU A 36 -14.03 -17.34 0.11
CA GLU A 36 -14.55 -17.40 1.49
C GLU A 36 -14.22 -16.14 2.29
N ILE A 37 -12.99 -15.64 2.19
CA ILE A 37 -12.56 -14.43 2.88
C ILE A 37 -13.31 -13.20 2.36
N VAL A 38 -13.47 -13.08 1.05
CA VAL A 38 -14.23 -11.98 0.43
C VAL A 38 -15.69 -12.05 0.84
N ALA A 39 -16.30 -13.25 0.86
CA ALA A 39 -17.68 -13.44 1.30
C ALA A 39 -17.87 -13.09 2.79
N SER A 40 -16.95 -13.53 3.65
CA SER A 40 -16.94 -13.20 5.08
C SER A 40 -16.80 -11.68 5.31
N ALA A 41 -15.91 -11.02 4.56
CA ALA A 41 -15.74 -9.56 4.62
C ALA A 41 -17.00 -8.81 4.18
N ARG A 42 -17.66 -9.25 3.08
CA ARG A 42 -18.94 -8.70 2.64
C ARG A 42 -20.03 -8.82 3.68
N LYS A 43 -20.12 -9.98 4.33
CA LYS A 43 -21.07 -10.19 5.43
C LYS A 43 -20.83 -9.18 6.54
N LYS A 44 -19.57 -8.98 6.94
CA LYS A 44 -19.21 -7.99 7.97
C LYS A 44 -19.51 -6.56 7.56
N GLN A 45 -19.28 -6.21 6.29
CA GLN A 45 -19.65 -4.89 5.75
C GLN A 45 -21.18 -4.67 5.87
N ALA A 46 -21.98 -5.68 5.50
CA ALA A 46 -23.44 -5.60 5.59
C ALA A 46 -23.93 -5.47 7.04
N GLU A 47 -23.35 -6.22 7.97
CA GLU A 47 -23.70 -6.20 9.41
C GLU A 47 -23.33 -4.88 10.09
N THR A 48 -22.22 -4.26 9.70
CA THR A 48 -21.64 -3.11 10.41
C THR A 48 -21.81 -1.77 9.72
N GLY A 49 -22.21 -1.77 8.44
CA GLY A 49 -22.20 -0.58 7.57
C GLY A 49 -20.78 -0.08 7.25
N SER A 50 -19.73 -0.83 7.59
CA SER A 50 -18.35 -0.42 7.37
C SER A 50 -17.98 -0.55 5.90
N LYS A 51 -17.18 0.40 5.39
CA LYS A 51 -16.64 0.39 4.02
C LYS A 51 -15.16 0.00 4.04
N LEU A 52 -14.70 -0.63 2.96
CA LEU A 52 -13.27 -0.89 2.78
C LEU A 52 -12.58 0.41 2.38
N LEU A 53 -11.69 0.90 3.24
CA LEU A 53 -10.90 2.10 2.93
C LEU A 53 -9.81 1.80 1.91
N TRP A 54 -9.06 0.72 2.10
CA TRP A 54 -8.03 0.29 1.17
C TRP A 54 -7.62 -1.17 1.37
N GLY A 55 -7.19 -1.79 0.29
CA GLY A 55 -6.54 -3.11 0.29
C GLY A 55 -5.03 -3.00 0.09
N THR A 56 -4.32 -4.06 0.41
CA THR A 56 -2.86 -4.18 0.21
C THR A 56 -2.45 -5.63 0.10
N ALA A 57 -1.34 -5.91 -0.59
CA ALA A 57 -0.71 -7.23 -0.64
C ALA A 57 0.46 -7.33 0.34
N ASN A 58 0.59 -8.48 1.02
CA ASN A 58 1.76 -8.80 1.83
C ASN A 58 2.83 -9.47 0.95
N VAL A 59 3.60 -8.68 0.23
CA VAL A 59 4.73 -9.13 -0.60
C VAL A 59 6.09 -8.86 0.08
N PHE A 60 6.12 -8.87 1.40
CA PHE A 60 7.31 -8.59 2.21
C PHE A 60 7.49 -9.54 3.40
N GLY A 61 6.43 -10.16 3.90
CA GLY A 61 6.47 -10.95 5.14
C GLY A 61 7.11 -12.34 4.98
N HIS A 62 7.01 -12.97 3.81
CA HIS A 62 7.57 -14.29 3.58
C HIS A 62 9.06 -14.24 3.19
N ALA A 63 9.85 -15.23 3.61
CA ALA A 63 11.29 -15.31 3.36
C ALA A 63 11.69 -15.22 1.87
N ARG A 64 10.82 -15.66 0.93
CA ARG A 64 11.05 -15.54 -0.51
C ARG A 64 11.28 -14.11 -0.97
N TYR A 65 10.71 -13.12 -0.28
CA TYR A 65 10.82 -11.71 -0.60
C TYR A 65 12.01 -11.02 0.06
N MET A 66 12.90 -11.77 0.70
CA MET A 66 14.04 -11.16 1.40
C MET A 66 14.94 -10.29 0.51
N ASN A 67 14.99 -10.58 -0.79
CA ASN A 67 15.75 -9.83 -1.81
C ASN A 67 14.83 -9.00 -2.73
N GLY A 68 13.69 -8.55 -2.23
CA GLY A 68 12.68 -7.84 -3.00
C GLY A 68 11.51 -8.71 -3.44
N ALA A 69 10.44 -8.08 -3.85
CA ALA A 69 9.31 -8.71 -4.52
C ALA A 69 9.32 -8.33 -6.01
N ALA A 70 9.00 -7.07 -6.35
CA ALA A 70 9.11 -6.56 -7.72
C ALA A 70 10.56 -6.45 -8.21
N THR A 71 11.47 -6.14 -7.29
CA THR A 71 12.90 -5.92 -7.57
C THR A 71 13.73 -7.20 -7.48
N ASN A 72 13.11 -8.33 -7.12
CA ASN A 72 13.80 -9.60 -6.96
C ASN A 72 14.52 -10.01 -8.26
N PRO A 73 15.75 -10.53 -8.21
CA PRO A 73 16.44 -11.05 -9.38
C PRO A 73 15.83 -12.36 -9.92
N ASP A 74 15.08 -13.08 -9.07
CA ASP A 74 14.39 -14.32 -9.42
C ASP A 74 12.99 -13.99 -9.99
N PHE A 75 12.78 -14.35 -11.27
CA PHE A 75 11.54 -14.11 -11.96
C PHE A 75 10.34 -14.83 -11.33
N ASP A 76 10.52 -16.03 -10.79
CA ASP A 76 9.43 -16.78 -10.15
C ASP A 76 8.92 -16.06 -8.89
N VAL A 77 9.81 -15.40 -8.16
CA VAL A 77 9.45 -14.55 -7.02
C VAL A 77 8.65 -13.32 -7.48
N VAL A 78 9.10 -12.67 -8.55
CA VAL A 78 8.38 -11.52 -9.15
C VAL A 78 7.00 -11.92 -9.63
N ALA A 79 6.89 -13.04 -10.36
CA ALA A 79 5.62 -13.56 -10.85
C ALA A 79 4.66 -13.88 -9.70
N ARG A 80 5.17 -14.48 -8.62
CA ARG A 80 4.38 -14.77 -7.42
C ARG A 80 3.90 -13.48 -6.73
N ALA A 81 4.77 -12.49 -6.61
CA ALA A 81 4.38 -11.19 -6.06
C ALA A 81 3.27 -10.54 -6.90
N ALA A 82 3.37 -10.60 -8.23
CA ALA A 82 2.36 -10.08 -9.14
C ALA A 82 1.00 -10.78 -8.94
N VAL A 83 0.98 -12.11 -8.78
CA VAL A 83 -0.25 -12.86 -8.49
C VAL A 83 -0.85 -12.45 -7.14
N GLN A 84 -0.04 -12.29 -6.10
CA GLN A 84 -0.53 -11.84 -4.80
C GLN A 84 -1.11 -10.42 -4.84
N ILE A 85 -0.46 -9.51 -5.56
CA ILE A 85 -0.97 -8.15 -5.78
C ILE A 85 -2.29 -8.19 -6.56
N LYS A 86 -2.35 -9.00 -7.64
CA LYS A 86 -3.58 -9.20 -8.42
C LYS A 86 -4.73 -9.66 -7.52
N ASN A 87 -4.55 -10.71 -6.73
CA ASN A 87 -5.58 -11.24 -5.85
C ASN A 87 -6.04 -10.21 -4.81
N ALA A 88 -5.13 -9.42 -4.26
CA ALA A 88 -5.47 -8.35 -3.33
C ALA A 88 -6.22 -7.19 -4.00
N LEU A 89 -5.91 -6.88 -5.26
CA LEU A 89 -6.67 -5.92 -6.08
C LEU A 89 -8.08 -6.44 -6.35
N ASP A 90 -8.24 -7.70 -6.75
CA ASP A 90 -9.54 -8.33 -7.00
C ASP A 90 -10.43 -8.28 -5.75
N ALA A 91 -9.86 -8.61 -4.57
CA ALA A 91 -10.58 -8.49 -3.30
C ALA A 91 -10.98 -7.04 -3.00
N THR A 92 -10.07 -6.11 -3.24
CA THR A 92 -10.34 -4.68 -3.01
C THR A 92 -11.49 -4.19 -3.88
N ILE A 93 -11.50 -4.57 -5.16
CA ILE A 93 -12.55 -4.25 -6.12
C ILE A 93 -13.87 -4.89 -5.69
N ALA A 94 -13.85 -6.21 -5.41
CA ALA A 94 -15.03 -6.96 -5.01
C ALA A 94 -15.70 -6.43 -3.73
N LEU A 95 -14.93 -5.84 -2.82
CA LEU A 95 -15.39 -5.26 -1.56
C LEU A 95 -15.69 -3.74 -1.67
N GLY A 96 -15.61 -3.15 -2.87
CA GLY A 96 -15.85 -1.72 -3.07
C GLY A 96 -14.82 -0.83 -2.40
N GLY A 97 -13.56 -1.26 -2.34
CA GLY A 97 -12.48 -0.50 -1.72
C GLY A 97 -12.23 0.83 -2.41
N GLU A 98 -12.03 1.88 -1.61
CA GLU A 98 -11.80 3.23 -2.13
C GLU A 98 -10.37 3.44 -2.65
N ASN A 99 -9.40 2.72 -2.08
CA ASN A 99 -7.99 2.88 -2.39
C ASN A 99 -7.27 1.53 -2.39
N TYR A 100 -6.06 1.52 -2.95
CA TYR A 100 -5.13 0.39 -2.83
C TYR A 100 -3.75 0.92 -2.41
N VAL A 101 -3.16 0.35 -1.37
CA VAL A 101 -1.86 0.77 -0.84
C VAL A 101 -0.78 -0.23 -1.25
N PHE A 102 0.29 0.27 -1.83
CA PHE A 102 1.55 -0.43 -2.02
C PHE A 102 2.53 -0.01 -0.93
N TRP A 103 3.03 -0.97 -0.18
CA TRP A 103 4.13 -0.79 0.74
C TRP A 103 5.29 -1.68 0.34
N GLY A 104 6.41 -1.05 -0.02
CA GLY A 104 7.58 -1.69 -0.58
C GLY A 104 8.57 -2.21 0.47
N GLY A 105 8.11 -2.85 1.54
CA GLY A 105 8.95 -3.22 2.69
C GLY A 105 10.19 -4.05 2.38
N ARG A 106 10.23 -4.74 1.23
CA ARG A 106 11.40 -5.48 0.74
C ARG A 106 11.98 -4.92 -0.56
N GLU A 107 11.40 -3.85 -1.08
CA GLU A 107 11.92 -3.15 -2.26
C GLU A 107 13.03 -2.19 -1.85
N GLY A 108 14.27 -2.64 -2.01
CA GLY A 108 15.42 -1.89 -1.52
C GLY A 108 16.71 -2.71 -1.56
N TYR A 109 17.71 -2.29 -0.82
CA TYR A 109 19.04 -2.92 -0.83
C TYR A 109 19.67 -2.98 0.56
N MET A 110 20.56 -3.97 0.73
CA MET A 110 21.39 -4.12 1.93
C MET A 110 22.74 -3.45 1.77
N SER A 111 23.31 -3.46 0.55
CA SER A 111 24.59 -2.86 0.18
C SER A 111 24.53 -2.32 -1.24
N LEU A 112 25.16 -1.18 -1.49
CA LEU A 112 25.30 -0.60 -2.83
C LEU A 112 26.28 -1.38 -3.72
N LEU A 113 27.15 -2.19 -3.13
CA LEU A 113 28.24 -2.85 -3.86
C LEU A 113 27.76 -3.92 -4.86
N ASN A 114 26.59 -4.48 -4.64
CA ASN A 114 26.01 -5.55 -5.45
C ASN A 114 24.57 -5.25 -5.92
N THR A 115 24.22 -3.97 -5.98
CA THR A 115 22.84 -3.52 -6.29
C THR A 115 22.82 -2.73 -7.59
N ASP A 116 22.04 -3.18 -8.56
CA ASP A 116 21.68 -2.39 -9.74
C ASP A 116 20.37 -1.62 -9.47
N GLN A 117 20.50 -0.48 -8.80
CA GLN A 117 19.36 0.37 -8.44
C GLN A 117 18.52 0.80 -9.65
N LYS A 118 19.14 1.03 -10.81
CA LYS A 118 18.43 1.45 -12.01
C LYS A 118 17.50 0.35 -12.50
N ARG A 119 18.03 -0.88 -12.62
CA ARG A 119 17.24 -2.05 -13.01
C ARG A 119 16.11 -2.29 -12.02
N GLU A 120 16.42 -2.31 -10.74
CA GLU A 120 15.44 -2.62 -9.68
C GLU A 120 14.32 -1.59 -9.61
N LYS A 121 14.63 -0.29 -9.68
CA LYS A 121 13.62 0.78 -9.74
C LYS A 121 12.76 0.71 -11.01
N ASN A 122 13.34 0.34 -12.16
CA ASN A 122 12.58 0.12 -13.38
C ASN A 122 11.64 -1.08 -13.25
N HIS A 123 12.06 -2.17 -12.62
CA HIS A 123 11.20 -3.34 -12.34
C HIS A 123 10.04 -2.97 -11.40
N LEU A 124 10.33 -2.22 -10.33
CA LEU A 124 9.30 -1.72 -9.43
C LEU A 124 8.27 -0.85 -10.17
N ALA A 125 8.74 0.09 -10.99
CA ALA A 125 7.86 0.94 -11.79
C ALA A 125 7.01 0.14 -12.79
N LEU A 126 7.60 -0.87 -13.42
CA LEU A 126 6.88 -1.78 -14.34
C LEU A 126 5.78 -2.55 -13.61
N LEU A 127 6.07 -3.12 -12.43
CA LEU A 127 5.06 -3.83 -11.64
C LEU A 127 3.92 -2.91 -11.21
N LEU A 128 4.22 -1.71 -10.74
CA LEU A 128 3.22 -0.71 -10.37
C LEU A 128 2.34 -0.32 -11.57
N ALA A 129 2.95 -0.07 -12.73
CA ALA A 129 2.21 0.24 -13.95
C ALA A 129 1.29 -0.92 -14.36
N LYS A 130 1.77 -2.16 -14.35
CA LYS A 130 0.98 -3.35 -14.67
C LYS A 130 -0.16 -3.58 -13.68
N ALA A 131 0.08 -3.38 -12.38
CA ALA A 131 -0.95 -3.48 -11.36
C ALA A 131 -2.04 -2.42 -11.54
N ARG A 132 -1.67 -1.17 -11.85
CA ARG A 132 -2.60 -0.08 -12.20
C ARG A 132 -3.44 -0.45 -13.42
N ASP A 133 -2.80 -0.84 -14.52
CA ASP A 133 -3.46 -1.13 -15.78
C ASP A 133 -4.45 -2.29 -15.61
N TYR A 134 -4.03 -3.35 -14.89
CA TYR A 134 -4.90 -4.45 -14.53
C TYR A 134 -6.11 -3.98 -13.72
N ALA A 135 -5.90 -3.26 -12.63
CA ALA A 135 -6.99 -2.80 -11.78
C ALA A 135 -7.97 -1.88 -12.53
N ARG A 136 -7.45 -1.00 -13.40
CA ARG A 136 -8.30 -0.14 -14.27
C ARG A 136 -9.11 -0.97 -15.26
N SER A 137 -8.55 -2.02 -15.85
CA SER A 137 -9.28 -2.93 -16.74
C SER A 137 -10.39 -3.69 -16.01
N GLN A 138 -10.25 -3.92 -14.70
CA GLN A 138 -11.28 -4.52 -13.84
C GLN A 138 -12.27 -3.48 -13.27
N GLY A 139 -12.23 -2.23 -13.73
CA GLY A 139 -13.15 -1.16 -13.32
C GLY A 139 -12.81 -0.46 -12.01
N PHE A 140 -11.61 -0.66 -11.45
CA PHE A 140 -11.19 0.05 -10.24
C PHE A 140 -11.02 1.54 -10.50
N LYS A 141 -11.81 2.36 -9.80
CA LYS A 141 -11.80 3.83 -9.90
C LYS A 141 -11.07 4.50 -8.74
N GLY A 142 -10.62 3.71 -7.77
CA GLY A 142 -9.96 4.20 -6.57
C GLY A 142 -8.56 4.75 -6.81
N THR A 143 -7.94 5.26 -5.76
CA THR A 143 -6.59 5.82 -5.79
C THR A 143 -5.56 4.75 -5.43
N PHE A 144 -4.47 4.70 -6.18
CA PHE A 144 -3.28 3.93 -5.79
C PHE A 144 -2.40 4.78 -4.88
N LEU A 145 -1.91 4.17 -3.81
CA LEU A 145 -1.14 4.85 -2.78
C LEU A 145 0.18 4.12 -2.58
N ILE A 146 1.29 4.86 -2.53
CA ILE A 146 2.57 4.35 -2.06
C ILE A 146 2.75 4.80 -0.62
N GLU A 147 3.10 3.88 0.27
CA GLU A 147 3.37 4.17 1.68
C GLU A 147 4.88 4.16 1.93
N PRO A 148 5.53 5.32 2.06
CA PRO A 148 6.97 5.40 2.26
C PRO A 148 7.38 4.86 3.63
N LYS A 149 8.55 4.19 3.65
CA LYS A 149 9.28 3.84 4.86
C LYS A 149 10.77 3.74 4.55
N PRO A 150 11.69 4.32 5.36
CA PRO A 150 13.11 4.36 5.00
C PRO A 150 13.82 3.02 5.17
N MET A 151 13.36 2.19 6.11
CA MET A 151 13.98 0.90 6.50
C MET A 151 12.96 0.01 7.19
N GLU A 152 13.38 -1.24 7.51
CA GLU A 152 12.59 -2.26 8.21
C GLU A 152 11.40 -2.78 7.37
N PRO A 153 11.54 -3.97 6.80
CA PRO A 153 12.57 -5.01 7.05
C PRO A 153 13.85 -4.88 6.20
N MET A 154 13.86 -4.10 5.13
CA MET A 154 15.07 -3.84 4.35
C MET A 154 15.91 -2.77 5.04
N LYS A 155 17.24 -2.82 4.87
CA LYS A 155 18.14 -1.82 5.44
C LYS A 155 17.96 -0.44 4.81
N HIS A 156 17.75 -0.38 3.50
CA HIS A 156 17.49 0.83 2.73
C HIS A 156 16.36 0.55 1.75
N GLN A 157 15.19 1.16 1.94
CA GLN A 157 14.05 1.02 1.03
C GLN A 157 14.11 2.07 -0.08
N TYR A 158 13.63 1.71 -1.28
CA TYR A 158 13.58 2.64 -2.43
C TYR A 158 12.53 3.73 -2.23
N ASP A 159 11.47 3.44 -1.49
CA ASP A 159 10.41 4.35 -1.12
C ASP A 159 10.66 5.00 0.26
N ALA A 160 11.91 5.47 0.48
CA ALA A 160 12.39 5.88 1.79
C ALA A 160 11.56 6.99 2.44
N ASP A 161 11.09 7.95 1.66
CA ASP A 161 10.30 9.10 2.12
C ASP A 161 9.37 9.65 1.03
N THR A 162 8.58 10.65 1.38
CA THR A 162 7.61 11.29 0.49
C THR A 162 8.27 11.92 -0.74
N GLU A 163 9.40 12.59 -0.58
CA GLU A 163 10.10 13.28 -1.67
C GLU A 163 10.65 12.28 -2.67
N THR A 164 11.26 11.24 -2.18
CA THR A 164 11.79 10.11 -2.97
C THR A 164 10.68 9.45 -3.78
N VAL A 165 9.52 9.16 -3.14
CA VAL A 165 8.37 8.56 -3.83
C VAL A 165 7.82 9.48 -4.91
N ILE A 166 7.64 10.77 -4.64
CA ILE A 166 7.15 11.73 -5.64
C ILE A 166 8.13 11.84 -6.82
N GLY A 167 9.42 11.91 -6.54
CA GLY A 167 10.47 11.91 -7.56
C GLY A 167 10.44 10.66 -8.43
N PHE A 168 10.33 9.48 -7.81
CA PHE A 168 10.20 8.19 -8.49
C PHE A 168 8.94 8.13 -9.37
N LEU A 169 7.78 8.50 -8.85
CA LEU A 169 6.52 8.48 -9.59
C LEU A 169 6.58 9.40 -10.83
N LYS A 170 7.14 10.60 -10.70
CA LYS A 170 7.32 11.54 -11.81
C LYS A 170 8.30 11.00 -12.85
N ALA A 171 9.43 10.46 -12.42
CA ALA A 171 10.45 9.91 -13.32
C ALA A 171 9.92 8.75 -14.19
N HIS A 172 8.92 8.02 -13.69
CA HIS A 172 8.31 6.88 -14.38
C HIS A 172 6.90 7.16 -14.94
N GLY A 173 6.41 8.41 -14.92
CA GLY A 173 5.11 8.79 -15.47
C GLY A 173 3.91 8.20 -14.72
N LEU A 174 4.06 7.91 -13.43
CA LEU A 174 3.05 7.29 -12.56
C LEU A 174 2.32 8.31 -11.67
N ASP A 175 2.77 9.55 -11.62
CA ASP A 175 2.30 10.59 -10.69
C ASP A 175 0.83 10.99 -10.88
N LYS A 176 0.24 10.71 -12.05
CA LYS A 176 -1.18 10.96 -12.31
C LYS A 176 -2.11 9.96 -11.60
N ASP A 177 -1.68 8.70 -11.48
CA ASP A 177 -2.49 7.60 -10.93
C ASP A 177 -2.15 7.29 -9.48
N PHE A 178 -0.93 7.56 -9.06
CA PHE A 178 -0.42 7.23 -7.73
C PHE A 178 -0.28 8.48 -6.86
N LYS A 179 -0.56 8.29 -5.56
CA LYS A 179 -0.36 9.30 -4.51
C LYS A 179 0.41 8.70 -3.35
N VAL A 180 0.82 9.53 -2.42
CA VAL A 180 1.57 9.09 -1.23
C VAL A 180 0.60 8.92 -0.06
N ASN A 181 0.72 7.79 0.65
CA ASN A 181 0.10 7.55 1.94
C ASN A 181 1.13 7.77 3.04
N ILE A 182 1.03 8.87 3.78
CA ILE A 182 2.00 9.18 4.83
C ILE A 182 1.59 8.52 6.14
N GLU A 183 2.39 7.54 6.56
CA GLU A 183 2.40 7.04 7.94
C GLU A 183 3.36 7.90 8.76
N VAL A 184 2.83 8.57 9.79
CA VAL A 184 3.59 9.55 10.58
C VAL A 184 4.82 8.93 11.26
N ASN A 185 4.70 7.68 11.73
CA ASN A 185 5.82 6.99 12.37
C ASN A 185 6.94 6.69 11.35
N HIS A 186 6.59 6.30 10.13
CA HIS A 186 7.55 6.08 9.05
C HIS A 186 8.26 7.39 8.67
N ALA A 187 7.51 8.48 8.57
CA ALA A 187 8.08 9.78 8.27
C ALA A 187 9.02 10.27 9.39
N THR A 188 8.68 10.02 10.65
CA THR A 188 9.57 10.32 11.78
C THR A 188 10.83 9.46 11.72
N LEU A 189 10.72 8.17 11.37
CA LEU A 189 11.86 7.28 11.18
C LEU A 189 12.77 7.76 10.04
N ALA A 190 12.21 8.39 9.00
CA ALA A 190 12.94 9.02 7.91
C ALA A 190 13.54 10.40 8.28
N GLY A 191 13.44 10.83 9.53
CA GLY A 191 13.97 12.11 10.00
C GLY A 191 13.08 13.33 9.71
N HIS A 192 11.85 13.13 9.23
CA HIS A 192 10.93 14.20 8.93
C HIS A 192 10.09 14.60 10.15
N SER A 193 9.91 15.91 10.35
CA SER A 193 8.99 16.41 11.37
C SER A 193 7.54 16.40 10.88
N LYS A 194 6.57 16.40 11.83
CA LYS A 194 5.14 16.52 11.52
C LYS A 194 4.81 17.75 10.64
N LYS A 195 5.58 18.84 10.77
CA LYS A 195 5.40 20.07 9.98
C LYS A 195 5.72 19.88 8.49
N VAL A 196 6.75 19.11 8.17
CA VAL A 196 7.11 18.79 6.78
C VAL A 196 6.02 17.97 6.12
N ASN A 197 5.52 16.94 6.79
CA ASN A 197 4.43 16.10 6.30
C ASN A 197 3.14 16.89 6.00
N PHE A 198 2.83 17.89 6.81
CA PHE A 198 1.66 18.75 6.59
C PHE A 198 1.80 19.63 5.34
N ARG A 199 3.00 20.09 5.04
CA ARG A 199 3.29 20.95 3.87
C ARG A 199 3.07 20.23 2.55
N TRP A 200 3.39 18.92 2.47
CA TRP A 200 3.16 18.10 1.27
C TRP A 200 1.69 17.82 1.00
N LYS A 201 0.85 17.79 2.03
CA LYS A 201 -0.59 17.66 1.91
C LYS A 201 -1.22 18.82 1.13
N ILE A 202 -0.69 20.03 1.28
CA ILE A 202 -1.16 21.24 0.61
C ILE A 202 -0.84 21.21 -0.90
N CYS A 203 0.17 20.48 -1.33
CA CYS A 203 0.57 20.40 -2.74
C CYS A 203 -0.28 19.44 -3.59
N GLY A 204 -1.41 18.94 -3.08
CA GLY A 204 -2.40 18.20 -3.87
C GLY A 204 -2.07 16.74 -4.19
N ASN A 205 -0.89 16.25 -3.84
CA ASN A 205 -0.45 14.88 -4.15
C ASN A 205 -0.63 13.86 -3.01
N MET A 206 -1.34 14.24 -1.95
CA MET A 206 -1.46 13.42 -0.74
C MET A 206 -2.91 13.24 -0.31
N ARG A 207 -3.29 12.01 0.04
CA ARG A 207 -4.45 11.75 0.91
C ARG A 207 -3.95 11.29 2.26
N SER A 208 -4.41 11.93 3.33
CA SER A 208 -4.29 11.40 4.68
C SER A 208 -5.45 10.43 4.90
N LEU A 209 -5.16 9.19 5.25
CA LEU A 209 -6.15 8.18 5.58
C LEU A 209 -6.93 8.50 6.88
N THR A 210 -6.58 9.56 7.58
CA THR A 210 -7.26 10.03 8.78
C THR A 210 -8.37 11.05 8.51
N GLU A 211 -8.53 11.52 7.27
CA GLU A 211 -9.58 12.48 6.92
C GLU A 211 -10.84 11.79 6.43
N ASN A 212 -11.87 11.90 7.26
CA ASN A 212 -13.25 11.65 6.83
C ASN A 212 -13.64 12.78 5.84
N PRO A 213 -14.00 12.46 4.57
CA PRO A 213 -14.41 13.48 3.59
C PRO A 213 -15.64 14.27 4.02
N ASN A 214 -16.39 13.82 5.03
CA ASN A 214 -17.60 14.44 5.57
C ASN A 214 -17.36 15.19 6.90
N LYS A 215 -16.10 15.31 7.36
CA LYS A 215 -15.80 16.19 8.50
C LYS A 215 -15.31 17.52 8.00
N PRO A 216 -15.90 18.64 8.46
CA PRO A 216 -15.32 19.98 8.23
C PRO A 216 -13.89 19.97 8.78
N ALA A 217 -12.99 20.66 8.07
CA ALA A 217 -11.57 20.74 8.38
C ALA A 217 -11.34 20.94 9.89
N VAL A 218 -10.82 19.92 10.56
CA VAL A 218 -10.57 20.00 12.00
C VAL A 218 -9.37 20.90 12.24
N ASN A 219 -9.71 22.08 12.71
CA ASN A 219 -8.98 22.84 13.72
C ASN A 219 -7.76 23.66 13.30
N LYS A 220 -8.06 24.93 13.10
CA LYS A 220 -7.12 26.05 13.03
C LYS A 220 -6.33 26.29 14.34
N ASN A 221 -6.40 25.42 15.35
CA ASN A 221 -5.86 25.68 16.69
C ASN A 221 -4.48 25.06 16.97
N TYR A 222 -3.77 24.55 15.97
CA TYR A 222 -2.39 24.07 16.15
C TYR A 222 -1.31 25.09 15.74
N THR A 223 -1.67 26.37 15.60
CA THR A 223 -0.70 27.44 15.27
C THR A 223 -0.21 28.25 16.46
N LYS A 224 -0.45 27.78 17.68
CA LYS A 224 0.13 28.42 18.88
C LYS A 224 0.70 27.35 19.82
N GLN A 225 1.91 26.93 19.57
CA GLN A 225 2.98 26.65 20.55
C GLN A 225 4.28 26.41 19.81
#